data_a7fe754e139fa61662b2ece19c8da118
#
_entry.id   a7fe754e139fa61662b2ece19c8da118
#
_cell.length_a   1.000
_cell.length_b   1.000
_cell.length_c   1.000
_cell.angle_alpha   90.00
_cell.angle_beta   90.00
_cell.angle_gamma   90.00
#
_symmetry.space_group_name_H-M   'P 1'
#
loop_
_entity.id
_entity.type
_entity.pdbx_description
1 polymer ?
#
loop_
_entity_poly.entity_id
_entity_poly.type
_entity_poly.pdbx_seq_one_letter_code
_entity_poly.pdbx_strand_id
1 'polypeptide(L)'
;MNKFLKLVGYDESKKTTVRTELIAGLVTFLAMAYILTVNPNQIVGEGSPYWASVFIATALGAVIGTLLMAFLAKMPLAQASGMGLNSMLGGIIGGWGGYGAQFTPGQGFMLVLISGLAFLLLSVIKIKGKTFRELVFDGMPLSIRSSISVGIGLFIAFIGFQNAKIIVDDPYVLLKLVDFTTFDDSTKNAIVCLIGLFVISILDKFNVKSSIIIGVVVATVIGIPLGVTNLSVLAGAGDVSWKFWENFANFFTGENTVFLSFTKVFTEGIAPAGISVFTVVMILITMCMIDMFDTMGTIVGCCGGNRILSDENNKPLNYGKIMIADAIATCTGAVLGTSTVTTFVESGAGVSAGGRTGLTALSTAGMFFLSMFALPLFAAIPSAAAAAALIYVGVLMMKNNVKDIDFSNTVKSTSAFLTIAIMVLSYSITKGIGVGMISYTAMSIMSYVIQLVKYAVTKKNKPTFEVSAVSIVVSVLFCIYFFVPAVI
;
A
#
# COMPACT_ATOMS: atom_id res chain seq x y z
N MET A 1 -21.83 -16.85 26.64
CA MET A 1 -20.82 -16.25 25.72
C MET A 1 -19.88 -15.35 26.52
N ASN A 2 -18.57 -15.58 26.46
CA ASN A 2 -17.56 -14.89 27.25
C ASN A 2 -17.59 -13.37 26.92
N LYS A 3 -17.54 -12.47 27.94
CA LYS A 3 -17.53 -11.01 27.74
C LYS A 3 -16.46 -10.55 26.74
N PHE A 4 -15.32 -11.22 26.70
CA PHE A 4 -14.23 -10.96 25.77
C PHE A 4 -14.62 -11.17 24.31
N LEU A 5 -15.33 -12.26 23.97
CA LEU A 5 -15.76 -12.54 22.60
C LEU A 5 -16.73 -11.47 22.07
N LYS A 6 -17.56 -10.89 22.96
CA LYS A 6 -18.44 -9.77 22.58
C LYS A 6 -17.66 -8.48 22.25
N LEU A 7 -16.49 -8.25 22.89
CA LEU A 7 -15.66 -7.06 22.59
C LEU A 7 -15.16 -7.10 21.14
N VAL A 8 -14.79 -8.24 20.62
CA VAL A 8 -14.35 -8.40 19.23
C VAL A 8 -15.51 -8.66 18.25
N GLY A 9 -16.75 -8.51 18.69
CA GLY A 9 -17.94 -8.63 17.83
C GLY A 9 -18.23 -10.08 17.40
N TYR A 10 -17.71 -11.08 18.14
CA TYR A 10 -18.05 -12.47 17.91
C TYR A 10 -19.52 -12.71 18.27
N ASP A 11 -20.24 -13.32 17.33
CA ASP A 11 -21.64 -13.68 17.47
C ASP A 11 -21.88 -14.96 16.65
N GLU A 12 -22.53 -15.94 17.28
CA GLU A 12 -22.87 -17.23 16.65
C GLU A 12 -23.82 -17.06 15.45
N SER A 13 -24.61 -15.99 15.44
CA SER A 13 -25.48 -15.65 14.30
C SER A 13 -24.70 -15.42 13.00
N LYS A 14 -23.41 -15.08 13.08
CA LYS A 14 -22.51 -14.86 11.93
C LYS A 14 -22.01 -16.13 11.26
N LYS A 15 -22.55 -17.29 11.64
CA LYS A 15 -22.24 -18.62 11.05
C LYS A 15 -20.72 -18.92 11.04
N THR A 16 -20.05 -18.62 12.15
CA THR A 16 -18.61 -18.88 12.33
C THR A 16 -18.36 -19.52 13.71
N THR A 17 -17.20 -20.15 13.88
CA THR A 17 -16.75 -20.73 15.16
C THR A 17 -15.44 -20.09 15.58
N VAL A 18 -15.12 -20.10 16.88
CA VAL A 18 -13.85 -19.59 17.40
C VAL A 18 -12.66 -20.21 16.67
N ARG A 19 -12.70 -21.53 16.44
CA ARG A 19 -11.64 -22.23 15.69
C ARG A 19 -11.51 -21.71 14.25
N THR A 20 -12.63 -21.50 13.56
CA THR A 20 -12.63 -20.96 12.20
C THR A 20 -12.05 -19.54 12.16
N GLU A 21 -12.41 -18.69 13.12
CA GLU A 21 -11.89 -17.31 13.23
C GLU A 21 -10.36 -17.31 13.46
N LEU A 22 -9.85 -18.16 14.36
CA LEU A 22 -8.41 -18.28 14.62
C LEU A 22 -7.64 -18.78 13.40
N ILE A 23 -8.16 -19.80 12.70
CA ILE A 23 -7.56 -20.31 11.46
C ILE A 23 -7.61 -19.24 10.36
N ALA A 24 -8.71 -18.52 10.23
CA ALA A 24 -8.86 -17.44 9.28
C ALA A 24 -7.83 -16.32 9.53
N GLY A 25 -7.56 -16.00 10.82
CA GLY A 25 -6.51 -15.03 11.17
C GLY A 25 -5.10 -15.51 10.84
N LEU A 26 -4.80 -16.79 11.06
CA LEU A 26 -3.54 -17.40 10.63
C LEU A 26 -3.39 -17.34 9.10
N VAL A 27 -4.45 -17.66 8.35
CA VAL A 27 -4.45 -17.57 6.87
C VAL A 27 -4.19 -16.15 6.41
N THR A 28 -4.81 -15.14 7.05
CA THR A 28 -4.56 -13.73 6.74
C THR A 28 -3.10 -13.37 7.00
N PHE A 29 -2.56 -13.74 8.18
CA PHE A 29 -1.14 -13.48 8.50
C PHE A 29 -0.20 -14.09 7.47
N LEU A 30 -0.38 -15.37 7.13
CA LEU A 30 0.49 -16.06 6.17
C LEU A 30 0.43 -15.44 4.76
N ALA A 31 -0.71 -14.86 4.39
CA ALA A 31 -0.83 -14.12 3.14
C ALA A 31 -0.12 -12.77 3.17
N MET A 32 0.01 -12.14 4.36
CA MET A 32 0.57 -10.79 4.55
C MET A 32 2.01 -10.79 5.08
N ALA A 33 2.53 -11.90 5.60
CA ALA A 33 3.80 -11.95 6.35
C ALA A 33 5.00 -11.42 5.57
N TYR A 34 4.95 -11.45 4.23
CA TYR A 34 5.99 -10.90 3.35
C TYR A 34 6.25 -9.39 3.59
N ILE A 35 5.25 -8.64 4.09
CA ILE A 35 5.38 -7.20 4.34
C ILE A 35 6.48 -6.88 5.38
N LEU A 36 6.73 -7.81 6.28
CA LEU A 36 7.76 -7.67 7.32
C LEU A 36 9.17 -7.53 6.74
N THR A 37 9.42 -8.12 5.56
CA THR A 37 10.70 -7.97 4.83
C THR A 37 10.59 -6.87 3.77
N VAL A 38 9.48 -6.85 3.03
CA VAL A 38 9.29 -5.92 1.91
C VAL A 38 9.29 -4.47 2.37
N ASN A 39 8.63 -4.15 3.49
CA ASN A 39 8.53 -2.76 3.96
C ASN A 39 9.88 -2.17 4.37
N PRO A 40 10.72 -2.82 5.22
CA PRO A 40 12.06 -2.32 5.50
C PRO A 40 12.91 -2.14 4.24
N ASN A 41 12.87 -3.10 3.31
CA ASN A 41 13.59 -3.02 2.05
C ASN A 41 13.15 -1.85 1.18
N GLN A 42 11.86 -1.50 1.18
CA GLN A 42 11.34 -0.36 0.42
C GLN A 42 11.67 0.99 1.05
N ILE A 43 11.63 1.10 2.38
CA ILE A 43 11.82 2.39 3.08
C ILE A 43 13.29 2.74 3.22
N VAL A 44 14.12 1.80 3.67
CA VAL A 44 15.52 2.05 4.02
C VAL A 44 16.54 1.24 3.22
N GLY A 45 16.10 0.26 2.46
CA GLY A 45 16.95 -0.63 1.67
C GLY A 45 17.48 -1.82 2.46
N GLU A 46 17.85 -2.87 1.71
CA GLU A 46 18.48 -4.07 2.26
C GLU A 46 19.88 -3.74 2.83
N GLY A 47 20.20 -4.29 4.00
CA GLY A 47 21.49 -4.05 4.67
C GLY A 47 21.61 -2.68 5.35
N SER A 48 20.57 -1.86 5.36
CA SER A 48 20.55 -0.60 6.10
C SER A 48 20.64 -0.85 7.62
N PRO A 49 21.39 -0.03 8.38
CA PRO A 49 21.43 -0.12 9.84
C PRO A 49 20.05 0.12 10.49
N TYR A 50 19.15 0.81 9.81
CA TYR A 50 17.77 1.04 10.26
C TYR A 50 16.83 -0.12 9.98
N TRP A 51 17.27 -1.16 9.24
CA TRP A 51 16.41 -2.22 8.74
C TRP A 51 15.65 -2.96 9.86
N ALA A 52 16.37 -3.37 10.91
CA ALA A 52 15.79 -4.07 12.06
C ALA A 52 14.77 -3.19 12.80
N SER A 53 15.04 -1.90 12.93
CA SER A 53 14.14 -0.95 13.55
C SER A 53 12.87 -0.76 12.74
N VAL A 54 12.96 -0.62 11.41
CA VAL A 54 11.79 -0.54 10.52
C VAL A 54 11.00 -1.84 10.50
N PHE A 55 11.65 -3.00 10.60
CA PHE A 55 10.97 -4.30 10.74
C PHE A 55 10.09 -4.33 11.99
N ILE A 56 10.65 -3.95 13.17
CA ILE A 56 9.89 -3.92 14.43
C ILE A 56 8.76 -2.88 14.35
N ALA A 57 9.03 -1.69 13.78
CA ALA A 57 8.00 -0.67 13.55
C ALA A 57 6.86 -1.20 12.67
N THR A 58 7.19 -1.97 11.63
CA THR A 58 6.22 -2.60 10.73
C THR A 58 5.36 -3.62 11.46
N ALA A 59 6.00 -4.51 12.23
CA ALA A 59 5.30 -5.53 13.00
C ALA A 59 4.39 -4.90 14.07
N LEU A 60 4.88 -3.93 14.84
CA LEU A 60 4.10 -3.20 15.85
C LEU A 60 2.96 -2.40 15.21
N GLY A 61 3.22 -1.72 14.10
CA GLY A 61 2.19 -1.02 13.33
C GLY A 61 1.08 -1.96 12.87
N ALA A 62 1.45 -3.12 12.34
CA ALA A 62 0.50 -4.16 11.96
C ALA A 62 -0.29 -4.71 13.16
N VAL A 63 0.37 -4.95 14.30
CA VAL A 63 -0.30 -5.36 15.55
C VAL A 63 -1.32 -4.31 15.97
N ILE A 64 -0.92 -3.04 16.13
CA ILE A 64 -1.79 -1.98 16.64
C ILE A 64 -2.94 -1.72 15.66
N GLY A 65 -2.65 -1.56 14.38
CA GLY A 65 -3.67 -1.34 13.36
C GLY A 65 -4.69 -2.48 13.29
N THR A 66 -4.21 -3.72 13.33
CA THR A 66 -5.09 -4.89 13.29
C THR A 66 -5.89 -5.06 14.59
N LEU A 67 -5.33 -4.69 15.75
CA LEU A 67 -6.08 -4.62 17.02
C LEU A 67 -7.19 -3.56 16.96
N LEU A 68 -6.96 -2.41 16.34
CA LEU A 68 -8.00 -1.40 16.11
C LEU A 68 -9.12 -1.97 15.23
N MET A 69 -8.80 -2.74 14.20
CA MET A 69 -9.81 -3.46 13.41
C MET A 69 -10.57 -4.50 14.24
N ALA A 70 -9.89 -5.20 15.14
CA ALA A 70 -10.51 -6.20 16.01
C ALA A 70 -11.50 -5.59 17.01
N PHE A 71 -11.11 -4.52 17.71
CA PHE A 71 -11.88 -3.98 18.83
C PHE A 71 -12.79 -2.81 18.44
N LEU A 72 -12.31 -1.87 17.61
CA LEU A 72 -13.06 -0.68 17.23
C LEU A 72 -14.01 -0.98 16.06
N ALA A 73 -13.49 -1.55 14.97
CA ALA A 73 -14.28 -1.87 13.80
C ALA A 73 -15.04 -3.19 13.92
N LYS A 74 -14.51 -4.16 14.70
CA LYS A 74 -15.06 -5.52 14.87
C LYS A 74 -15.22 -6.27 13.55
N MET A 75 -14.22 -6.11 12.68
CA MET A 75 -14.19 -6.66 11.33
C MET A 75 -13.02 -7.63 11.16
N PRO A 76 -13.15 -8.66 10.29
CA PRO A 76 -12.10 -9.65 10.03
C PRO A 76 -11.04 -9.10 9.05
N LEU A 77 -10.57 -7.89 9.29
CA LEU A 77 -9.62 -7.18 8.44
C LEU A 77 -8.31 -6.98 9.17
N ALA A 78 -7.20 -7.13 8.47
CA ALA A 78 -5.87 -6.87 8.98
C ALA A 78 -5.28 -5.62 8.34
N GLN A 79 -4.43 -4.93 9.09
CA GLN A 79 -3.71 -3.74 8.66
C GLN A 79 -2.21 -3.96 8.78
N ALA A 80 -1.47 -3.38 7.84
CA ALA A 80 -0.02 -3.28 7.87
C ALA A 80 0.44 -2.10 7.02
N SER A 81 1.74 -1.88 6.90
CA SER A 81 2.31 -0.77 6.10
C SER A 81 1.92 -0.89 4.63
N GLY A 82 1.25 0.13 4.09
CA GLY A 82 0.71 0.15 2.73
C GLY A 82 1.80 0.23 1.66
N MET A 83 1.87 -0.75 0.75
CA MET A 83 2.98 -0.87 -0.20
C MET A 83 3.16 0.31 -1.15
N GLY A 84 2.07 0.91 -1.63
CA GLY A 84 2.13 2.10 -2.47
C GLY A 84 2.78 3.29 -1.75
N LEU A 85 2.43 3.47 -0.49
CA LEU A 85 2.98 4.52 0.37
C LEU A 85 4.39 4.19 0.88
N ASN A 86 4.71 2.90 1.09
CA ASN A 86 6.08 2.47 1.39
C ASN A 86 7.04 2.87 0.27
N SER A 87 6.67 2.60 -0.98
CA SER A 87 7.46 2.96 -2.16
C SER A 87 7.58 4.48 -2.31
N MET A 88 6.50 5.22 -2.08
CA MET A 88 6.53 6.68 -2.10
C MET A 88 7.43 7.24 -1.00
N LEU A 89 7.33 6.74 0.23
CA LEU A 89 8.15 7.16 1.36
C LEU A 89 9.62 6.81 1.15
N GLY A 90 9.91 5.59 0.66
CA GLY A 90 11.25 5.18 0.27
C GLY A 90 11.85 6.08 -0.81
N GLY A 91 11.04 6.50 -1.79
CA GLY A 91 11.45 7.48 -2.80
C GLY A 91 11.75 8.88 -2.24
N ILE A 92 10.98 9.31 -1.24
CA ILE A 92 11.19 10.59 -0.55
C ILE A 92 12.48 10.52 0.28
N ILE A 93 12.67 9.48 1.08
CA ILE A 93 13.86 9.28 1.94
C ILE A 93 15.10 8.91 1.09
N GLY A 94 14.94 8.07 0.08
CA GLY A 94 16.02 7.65 -0.82
C GLY A 94 16.43 8.69 -1.86
N GLY A 95 15.64 9.76 -2.03
CA GLY A 95 15.92 10.83 -2.99
C GLY A 95 15.62 10.50 -4.45
N TRP A 96 15.08 9.29 -4.75
CA TRP A 96 14.75 8.86 -6.12
C TRP A 96 13.30 9.15 -6.55
N GLY A 97 12.47 9.65 -5.64
CA GLY A 97 11.04 9.94 -5.91
C GLY A 97 10.76 11.17 -6.78
N GLY A 98 11.78 11.87 -7.25
CA GLY A 98 11.62 13.03 -8.13
C GLY A 98 11.06 14.29 -7.44
N TYR A 99 11.23 14.40 -6.13
CA TYR A 99 10.75 15.54 -5.32
C TYR A 99 11.79 16.68 -5.19
N GLY A 100 12.91 16.60 -5.92
CA GLY A 100 13.92 17.64 -5.98
C GLY A 100 14.99 17.61 -4.88
N ALA A 101 14.75 16.89 -3.77
CA ALA A 101 15.73 16.69 -2.71
C ALA A 101 15.43 15.39 -1.94
N GLN A 102 16.43 14.90 -1.24
CA GLN A 102 16.31 13.76 -0.33
C GLN A 102 15.86 14.25 1.05
N PHE A 103 14.79 13.65 1.57
CA PHE A 103 14.29 13.92 2.92
C PHE A 103 15.00 13.03 3.94
N THR A 104 15.16 13.52 5.15
CA THR A 104 15.60 12.65 6.25
C THR A 104 14.48 11.68 6.64
N PRO A 105 14.80 10.50 7.25
CA PRO A 105 13.76 9.61 7.76
C PRO A 105 12.77 10.31 8.69
N GLY A 106 13.26 11.21 9.56
CA GLY A 106 12.41 12.00 10.46
C GLY A 106 11.42 12.88 9.71
N GLN A 107 11.86 13.57 8.67
CA GLN A 107 10.99 14.38 7.80
C GLN A 107 9.96 13.51 7.07
N GLY A 108 10.36 12.37 6.53
CA GLY A 108 9.46 11.41 5.88
C GLY A 108 8.36 10.92 6.82
N PHE A 109 8.70 10.50 8.03
CA PHE A 109 7.71 10.04 9.02
C PHE A 109 6.84 11.17 9.57
N MET A 110 7.34 12.42 9.62
CA MET A 110 6.49 13.57 9.93
C MET A 110 5.43 13.78 8.86
N LEU A 111 5.77 13.63 7.58
CA LEU A 111 4.78 13.72 6.50
C LEU A 111 3.70 12.64 6.65
N VAL A 112 4.09 11.41 7.02
CA VAL A 112 3.14 10.32 7.33
C VAL A 112 2.23 10.70 8.50
N LEU A 113 2.79 11.27 9.58
CA LEU A 113 2.01 11.70 10.75
C LEU A 113 0.99 12.79 10.39
N ILE A 114 1.42 13.82 9.67
CA ILE A 114 0.53 14.91 9.24
C ILE A 114 -0.56 14.36 8.31
N SER A 115 -0.20 13.47 7.37
CA SER A 115 -1.17 12.80 6.51
C SER A 115 -2.18 11.98 7.31
N GLY A 116 -1.73 11.21 8.31
CA GLY A 116 -2.60 10.43 9.21
C GLY A 116 -3.55 11.30 10.02
N LEU A 117 -3.06 12.43 10.56
CA LEU A 117 -3.89 13.40 11.30
C LEU A 117 -4.92 14.06 10.38
N ALA A 118 -4.52 14.49 9.18
CA ALA A 118 -5.45 15.02 8.18
C ALA A 118 -6.50 13.98 7.81
N PHE A 119 -6.09 12.73 7.63
CA PHE A 119 -6.94 11.60 7.30
C PHE A 119 -7.95 11.27 8.42
N LEU A 120 -7.51 11.35 9.68
CA LEU A 120 -8.38 11.23 10.86
C LEU A 120 -9.42 12.34 10.87
N LEU A 121 -9.02 13.58 10.65
CA LEU A 121 -9.91 14.74 10.59
C LEU A 121 -10.96 14.54 9.49
N LEU A 122 -10.55 14.17 8.29
CA LEU A 122 -11.44 13.91 7.15
C LEU A 122 -12.39 12.72 7.38
N SER A 123 -12.02 11.77 8.26
CA SER A 123 -12.85 10.63 8.64
C SER A 123 -13.92 10.96 9.67
N VAL A 124 -13.72 12.03 10.47
CA VAL A 124 -14.66 12.47 11.51
C VAL A 124 -15.63 13.54 11.00
N ILE A 125 -15.15 14.44 10.12
CA ILE A 125 -15.98 15.53 9.58
C ILE A 125 -17.07 14.94 8.69
N LYS A 126 -18.33 15.21 9.01
CA LYS A 126 -19.51 14.83 8.22
C LYS A 126 -20.12 16.04 7.54
N ILE A 127 -20.31 15.93 6.21
CA ILE A 127 -20.99 16.92 5.39
C ILE A 127 -22.22 16.26 4.75
N LYS A 128 -23.41 16.76 5.03
CA LYS A 128 -24.69 16.20 4.54
C LYS A 128 -24.85 14.69 4.82
N GLY A 129 -24.40 14.24 6.01
CA GLY A 129 -24.54 12.84 6.45
C GLY A 129 -23.47 11.87 5.96
N LYS A 130 -22.59 12.27 5.03
CA LYS A 130 -21.42 11.52 4.57
C LYS A 130 -20.14 12.12 5.13
N THR A 131 -19.13 11.30 5.38
CA THR A 131 -17.80 11.80 5.72
C THR A 131 -17.18 12.50 4.51
N PHE A 132 -16.25 13.42 4.74
CA PHE A 132 -15.56 14.09 3.64
C PHE A 132 -14.83 13.08 2.72
N ARG A 133 -14.26 12.04 3.30
CA ARG A 133 -13.65 10.92 2.54
C ARG A 133 -14.64 10.24 1.60
N GLU A 134 -15.84 9.93 2.10
CA GLU A 134 -16.90 9.35 1.26
C GLU A 134 -17.30 10.29 0.11
N LEU A 135 -17.34 11.59 0.36
CA LEU A 135 -17.64 12.57 -0.68
C LEU A 135 -16.56 12.63 -1.76
N VAL A 136 -15.26 12.60 -1.37
CA VAL A 136 -14.15 12.57 -2.33
C VAL A 136 -14.17 11.29 -3.13
N PHE A 137 -14.32 10.15 -2.47
CA PHE A 137 -14.36 8.85 -3.12
C PHE A 137 -15.55 8.73 -4.09
N ASP A 138 -16.76 9.07 -3.66
CA ASP A 138 -17.97 9.03 -4.49
C ASP A 138 -17.90 10.06 -5.63
N GLY A 139 -17.19 11.16 -5.44
CA GLY A 139 -17.04 12.22 -6.42
C GLY A 139 -16.10 11.89 -7.60
N MET A 140 -15.31 10.83 -7.50
CA MET A 140 -14.43 10.40 -8.59
C MET A 140 -15.03 9.24 -9.36
N PRO A 141 -14.92 9.21 -10.71
CA PRO A 141 -15.43 8.10 -11.51
C PRO A 141 -14.78 6.78 -11.14
N LEU A 142 -15.55 5.70 -11.15
CA LEU A 142 -15.08 4.36 -10.84
C LEU A 142 -13.84 3.98 -11.68
N SER A 143 -13.86 4.26 -13.00
CA SER A 143 -12.72 3.97 -13.88
C SER A 143 -11.43 4.66 -13.46
N ILE A 144 -11.50 5.90 -12.95
CA ILE A 144 -10.29 6.61 -12.45
C ILE A 144 -9.81 6.01 -11.14
N ARG A 145 -10.73 5.73 -10.20
CA ARG A 145 -10.38 5.07 -8.93
C ARG A 145 -9.71 3.73 -9.16
N SER A 146 -10.27 2.93 -10.05
CA SER A 146 -9.72 1.60 -10.39
C SER A 146 -8.40 1.71 -11.16
N SER A 147 -8.23 2.73 -12.02
CA SER A 147 -6.96 2.96 -12.71
C SER A 147 -5.83 3.37 -11.75
N ILE A 148 -6.14 4.10 -10.68
CA ILE A 148 -5.17 4.41 -9.62
C ILE A 148 -4.66 3.11 -8.97
N SER A 149 -5.56 2.22 -8.56
CA SER A 149 -5.19 0.93 -7.96
C SER A 149 -4.40 0.04 -8.92
N VAL A 150 -4.80 -0.03 -10.19
CA VAL A 150 -4.06 -0.77 -11.24
C VAL A 150 -2.68 -0.16 -11.46
N GLY A 151 -2.60 1.18 -11.53
CA GLY A 151 -1.34 1.90 -11.71
C GLY A 151 -0.37 1.69 -10.54
N ILE A 152 -0.86 1.74 -9.30
CA ILE A 152 -0.08 1.42 -8.10
C ILE A 152 0.41 -0.03 -8.16
N GLY A 153 -0.45 -0.98 -8.54
CA GLY A 153 -0.06 -2.38 -8.68
C GLY A 153 1.06 -2.58 -9.71
N LEU A 154 0.95 -1.95 -10.88
CA LEU A 154 1.98 -2.02 -11.91
C LEU A 154 3.27 -1.31 -11.48
N PHE A 155 3.18 -0.19 -10.78
CA PHE A 155 4.32 0.54 -10.22
C PHE A 155 5.08 -0.29 -9.18
N ILE A 156 4.37 -0.97 -8.28
CA ILE A 156 4.98 -1.88 -7.30
C ILE A 156 5.64 -3.07 -7.99
N ALA A 157 4.99 -3.65 -9.01
CA ALA A 157 5.59 -4.72 -9.80
C ALA A 157 6.85 -4.25 -10.53
N PHE A 158 6.86 -3.03 -11.05
CA PHE A 158 8.03 -2.43 -11.71
C PHE A 158 9.22 -2.27 -10.74
N ILE A 159 8.97 -1.80 -9.51
CA ILE A 159 9.98 -1.78 -8.44
C ILE A 159 10.47 -3.21 -8.15
N GLY A 160 9.57 -4.19 -8.10
CA GLY A 160 9.94 -5.60 -7.95
C GLY A 160 10.87 -6.08 -9.07
N PHE A 161 10.59 -5.74 -10.34
CA PHE A 161 11.46 -6.08 -11.46
C PHE A 161 12.84 -5.45 -11.36
N GLN A 162 12.95 -4.22 -10.86
CA GLN A 162 14.23 -3.54 -10.65
C GLN A 162 15.01 -4.15 -9.46
N ASN A 163 14.35 -4.38 -8.32
CA ASN A 163 14.98 -4.98 -7.14
C ASN A 163 15.51 -6.40 -7.42
N ALA A 164 14.80 -7.15 -8.24
CA ALA A 164 15.22 -8.47 -8.71
C ALA A 164 16.26 -8.43 -9.84
N LYS A 165 16.65 -7.24 -10.33
CA LYS A 165 17.52 -7.08 -11.49
C LYS A 165 17.01 -7.75 -12.78
N ILE A 166 15.70 -8.01 -12.86
CA ILE A 166 15.07 -8.49 -14.11
C ILE A 166 15.12 -7.39 -15.16
N ILE A 167 14.85 -6.14 -14.75
CA ILE A 167 15.01 -4.94 -15.55
C ILE A 167 16.21 -4.17 -15.03
N VAL A 168 17.13 -3.84 -15.91
CA VAL A 168 18.38 -3.11 -15.61
C VAL A 168 18.47 -1.86 -16.49
N ASP A 169 19.24 -0.88 -16.02
CA ASP A 169 19.45 0.37 -16.73
C ASP A 169 20.21 0.13 -18.04
N ASP A 170 19.86 0.89 -19.06
CA ASP A 170 20.55 0.87 -20.34
C ASP A 170 20.67 2.31 -20.87
N PRO A 171 21.88 2.74 -21.27
CA PRO A 171 22.11 4.12 -21.72
C PRO A 171 21.42 4.49 -23.03
N TYR A 172 20.96 3.51 -23.82
CA TYR A 172 20.35 3.76 -25.14
C TYR A 172 18.82 3.69 -25.11
N VAL A 173 18.26 2.73 -24.32
CA VAL A 173 16.80 2.48 -24.30
C VAL A 173 16.19 2.69 -22.91
N LEU A 174 16.91 3.33 -21.98
CA LEU A 174 16.58 3.59 -20.58
C LEU A 174 16.56 2.30 -19.73
N LEU A 175 15.85 1.28 -20.17
CA LEU A 175 15.69 0.01 -19.43
C LEU A 175 15.76 -1.15 -20.41
N LYS A 176 16.41 -2.23 -20.01
CA LYS A 176 16.43 -3.49 -20.75
C LYS A 176 16.24 -4.69 -19.83
N LEU A 177 15.88 -5.82 -20.41
CA LEU A 177 15.88 -7.10 -19.73
C LEU A 177 17.35 -7.49 -19.43
N VAL A 178 17.58 -8.07 -18.24
CA VAL A 178 18.89 -8.64 -17.90
C VAL A 178 19.34 -9.66 -18.96
N ASP A 179 20.64 -9.69 -19.24
CA ASP A 179 21.19 -10.64 -20.19
C ASP A 179 21.38 -12.00 -19.49
N PHE A 180 20.48 -12.94 -19.76
CA PHE A 180 20.54 -14.30 -19.20
C PHE A 180 21.67 -15.17 -19.79
N THR A 181 22.40 -14.68 -20.78
CA THR A 181 23.57 -15.41 -21.31
C THR A 181 24.80 -15.26 -20.40
N THR A 182 24.83 -14.22 -19.57
CA THR A 182 25.86 -14.02 -18.55
C THR A 182 25.32 -14.52 -17.21
N PHE A 183 26.12 -15.34 -16.50
CA PHE A 183 25.74 -15.85 -15.17
C PHE A 183 26.36 -14.99 -14.07
N ASP A 184 26.00 -13.71 -14.08
CA ASP A 184 26.41 -12.71 -13.09
C ASP A 184 25.41 -12.63 -11.92
N ASP A 185 25.69 -11.75 -10.96
CA ASP A 185 24.85 -11.57 -9.79
C ASP A 185 23.45 -11.00 -10.14
N SER A 186 23.35 -10.19 -11.20
CA SER A 186 22.05 -9.69 -11.67
C SER A 186 21.19 -10.83 -12.19
N THR A 187 21.76 -11.71 -13.01
CA THR A 187 21.10 -12.89 -13.54
C THR A 187 20.68 -13.87 -12.45
N LYS A 188 21.52 -14.09 -11.45
CA LYS A 188 21.19 -14.95 -10.29
C LYS A 188 19.99 -14.38 -9.51
N ASN A 189 19.97 -13.07 -9.23
CA ASN A 189 18.85 -12.39 -8.58
C ASN A 189 17.56 -12.52 -9.41
N ALA A 190 17.63 -12.30 -10.73
CA ALA A 190 16.50 -12.44 -11.64
C ALA A 190 15.92 -13.87 -11.62
N ILE A 191 16.80 -14.90 -11.68
CA ILE A 191 16.38 -16.30 -11.63
C ILE A 191 15.68 -16.63 -10.31
N VAL A 192 16.26 -16.23 -9.17
CA VAL A 192 15.64 -16.44 -7.84
C VAL A 192 14.25 -15.83 -7.77
N CYS A 193 14.10 -14.60 -8.23
CA CYS A 193 12.81 -13.91 -8.28
C CYS A 193 11.81 -14.63 -9.19
N LEU A 194 12.18 -14.99 -10.41
CA LEU A 194 11.30 -15.67 -11.37
C LEU A 194 10.82 -17.02 -10.85
N ILE A 195 11.71 -17.81 -10.22
CA ILE A 195 11.31 -19.07 -9.60
C ILE A 195 10.30 -18.82 -8.47
N GLY A 196 10.58 -17.86 -7.59
CA GLY A 196 9.65 -17.46 -6.53
C GLY A 196 8.28 -17.06 -7.07
N LEU A 197 8.26 -16.22 -8.10
CA LEU A 197 7.05 -15.74 -8.78
C LEU A 197 6.25 -16.90 -9.41
N PHE A 198 6.93 -17.85 -10.07
CA PHE A 198 6.26 -19.01 -10.68
C PHE A 198 5.67 -19.92 -9.61
N VAL A 199 6.39 -20.16 -8.50
CA VAL A 199 5.88 -20.95 -7.37
C VAL A 199 4.66 -20.29 -6.77
N ILE A 200 4.70 -18.97 -6.51
CA ILE A 200 3.54 -18.21 -6.00
C ILE A 200 2.34 -18.38 -6.93
N SER A 201 2.54 -18.15 -8.23
CA SER A 201 1.48 -18.20 -9.25
C SER A 201 0.84 -19.57 -9.38
N ILE A 202 1.66 -20.64 -9.34
CA ILE A 202 1.18 -22.02 -9.42
C ILE A 202 0.39 -22.37 -8.14
N LEU A 203 0.92 -22.04 -6.97
CA LEU A 203 0.22 -22.31 -5.70
C LEU A 203 -1.10 -21.54 -5.59
N ASP A 204 -1.15 -20.28 -6.06
CA ASP A 204 -2.40 -19.51 -6.11
C ASP A 204 -3.42 -20.13 -7.06
N LYS A 205 -2.99 -20.63 -8.22
CA LYS A 205 -3.86 -21.38 -9.13
C LYS A 205 -4.54 -22.58 -8.47
N PHE A 206 -3.84 -23.24 -7.55
CA PHE A 206 -4.40 -24.35 -6.73
C PHE A 206 -5.09 -23.87 -5.45
N ASN A 207 -5.35 -22.56 -5.30
CA ASN A 207 -5.99 -21.94 -4.14
C ASN A 207 -5.25 -22.19 -2.82
N VAL A 208 -3.93 -22.31 -2.84
CA VAL A 208 -3.09 -22.39 -1.64
C VAL A 208 -2.99 -20.97 -1.03
N LYS A 209 -3.66 -20.74 0.08
CA LYS A 209 -3.82 -19.43 0.72
C LYS A 209 -2.52 -18.80 1.21
N SER A 210 -1.48 -19.61 1.40
CA SER A 210 -0.14 -19.17 1.83
C SER A 210 0.85 -19.10 0.64
N SER A 211 0.37 -19.01 -0.61
CA SER A 211 1.18 -19.08 -1.82
C SER A 211 2.35 -18.08 -1.80
N ILE A 212 2.11 -16.84 -1.37
CA ILE A 212 3.12 -15.77 -1.38
C ILE A 212 4.29 -16.12 -0.46
N ILE A 213 4.01 -16.43 0.82
CA ILE A 213 5.09 -16.73 1.78
C ILE A 213 5.84 -18.02 1.41
N ILE A 214 5.14 -19.05 0.90
CA ILE A 214 5.79 -20.27 0.43
C ILE A 214 6.72 -19.98 -0.74
N GLY A 215 6.28 -19.19 -1.72
CA GLY A 215 7.11 -18.82 -2.86
C GLY A 215 8.33 -18.01 -2.47
N VAL A 216 8.19 -17.06 -1.53
CA VAL A 216 9.31 -16.28 -0.98
C VAL A 216 10.31 -17.21 -0.26
N VAL A 217 9.83 -18.16 0.57
CA VAL A 217 10.69 -19.12 1.26
C VAL A 217 11.42 -20.02 0.26
N VAL A 218 10.72 -20.55 -0.76
CA VAL A 218 11.35 -21.37 -1.82
C VAL A 218 12.41 -20.57 -2.56
N ALA A 219 12.12 -19.33 -2.94
CA ALA A 219 13.10 -18.44 -3.58
C ALA A 219 14.32 -18.20 -2.69
N THR A 220 14.10 -17.95 -1.40
CA THR A 220 15.18 -17.76 -0.41
C THR A 220 16.06 -19.00 -0.31
N VAL A 221 15.48 -20.20 -0.23
CA VAL A 221 16.23 -21.47 -0.17
C VAL A 221 17.03 -21.72 -1.45
N ILE A 222 16.43 -21.48 -2.62
CA ILE A 222 17.13 -21.59 -3.91
C ILE A 222 18.23 -20.54 -4.06
N GLY A 223 18.06 -19.36 -3.44
CA GLY A 223 19.07 -18.31 -3.40
C GLY A 223 20.33 -18.70 -2.64
N ILE A 224 20.30 -19.70 -1.73
CA ILE A 224 21.47 -20.14 -0.96
C ILE A 224 22.60 -20.68 -1.87
N PRO A 225 22.38 -21.71 -2.69
CA PRO A 225 23.44 -22.23 -3.57
C PRO A 225 23.86 -21.26 -4.67
N LEU A 226 23.02 -20.27 -5.00
CA LEU A 226 23.33 -19.22 -5.99
C LEU A 226 24.12 -18.04 -5.38
N GLY A 227 24.32 -18.02 -4.04
CA GLY A 227 25.01 -16.94 -3.35
C GLY A 227 24.21 -15.65 -3.21
N VAL A 228 22.88 -15.69 -3.51
CA VAL A 228 21.96 -14.55 -3.39
C VAL A 228 21.49 -14.38 -1.95
N THR A 229 21.27 -15.50 -1.24
CA THR A 229 20.80 -15.49 0.15
C THR A 229 21.98 -15.50 1.11
N ASN A 230 22.07 -14.47 1.95
CA ASN A 230 23.13 -14.36 2.96
C ASN A 230 22.69 -14.99 4.29
N LEU A 231 23.24 -16.14 4.62
CA LEU A 231 22.94 -16.85 5.86
C LEU A 231 23.72 -16.30 7.10
N SER A 232 24.71 -15.43 6.92
CA SER A 232 25.46 -14.85 8.04
C SER A 232 24.57 -14.08 9.01
N VAL A 233 23.47 -13.52 8.51
CA VAL A 233 22.45 -12.82 9.32
C VAL A 233 21.81 -13.74 10.35
N LEU A 234 21.67 -15.04 10.05
CA LEU A 234 21.14 -16.04 11.00
C LEU A 234 22.10 -16.32 12.17
N ALA A 235 23.37 -16.01 12.01
CA ALA A 235 24.36 -16.13 13.10
C ALA A 235 24.29 -14.95 14.08
N GLY A 236 23.38 -13.98 13.88
CA GLY A 236 23.26 -12.80 14.74
C GLY A 236 24.29 -11.72 14.42
N ALA A 237 24.67 -11.57 13.16
CA ALA A 237 25.58 -10.53 12.71
C ALA A 237 24.86 -9.18 12.58
N GLY A 238 25.45 -8.11 13.09
CA GLY A 238 24.92 -6.74 13.04
C GLY A 238 23.79 -6.49 14.05
N ASP A 239 22.86 -5.61 13.70
CA ASP A 239 21.74 -5.18 14.56
C ASP A 239 20.59 -6.21 14.64
N VAL A 240 20.80 -7.42 14.11
CA VAL A 240 19.81 -8.50 14.05
C VAL A 240 20.21 -9.60 15.01
N SER A 241 19.52 -9.74 16.14
CA SER A 241 19.79 -10.75 17.17
C SER A 241 18.61 -11.70 17.34
N TRP A 242 18.89 -12.98 17.71
CA TRP A 242 17.85 -13.91 18.17
C TRP A 242 17.30 -13.54 19.54
N LYS A 243 17.99 -12.68 20.27
CA LYS A 243 17.54 -12.19 21.56
C LYS A 243 16.52 -11.08 21.35
N PHE A 244 15.24 -11.44 21.33
CA PHE A 244 14.12 -10.51 21.14
C PHE A 244 14.25 -9.25 22.00
N TRP A 245 14.63 -9.39 23.27
CA TRP A 245 14.73 -8.26 24.20
C TRP A 245 15.81 -7.26 23.80
N GLU A 246 16.93 -7.70 23.18
CA GLU A 246 17.95 -6.81 22.66
C GLU A 246 17.41 -6.03 21.45
N ASN A 247 16.78 -6.71 20.48
CA ASN A 247 16.17 -6.06 19.33
C ASN A 247 15.10 -5.05 19.77
N PHE A 248 14.27 -5.44 20.73
CA PHE A 248 13.18 -4.60 21.22
C PHE A 248 13.72 -3.41 22.05
N ALA A 249 14.76 -3.58 22.87
CA ALA A 249 15.43 -2.49 23.56
C ALA A 249 16.10 -1.52 22.57
N ASN A 250 16.82 -2.04 21.58
CA ASN A 250 17.47 -1.24 20.53
C ASN A 250 16.45 -0.45 19.70
N PHE A 251 15.26 -0.98 19.49
CA PHE A 251 14.18 -0.25 18.82
C PHE A 251 13.79 1.04 19.57
N PHE A 252 13.78 1.05 20.90
CA PHE A 252 13.42 2.24 21.68
C PHE A 252 14.59 3.16 22.00
N THR A 253 15.79 2.62 22.18
CA THR A 253 16.93 3.36 22.75
C THR A 253 18.21 3.29 21.90
N GLY A 254 18.21 2.50 20.81
CA GLY A 254 19.38 2.33 19.94
C GLY A 254 19.68 3.56 19.10
N GLU A 255 20.93 3.68 18.65
CA GLU A 255 21.37 4.77 17.76
C GLU A 255 20.67 4.71 16.39
N ASN A 256 20.42 3.50 15.88
CA ASN A 256 19.78 3.24 14.59
C ASN A 256 18.25 3.04 14.71
N THR A 257 17.61 3.77 15.60
CA THR A 257 16.15 3.68 15.76
C THR A 257 15.40 4.65 14.85
N VAL A 258 14.25 4.17 14.34
CA VAL A 258 13.24 5.00 13.65
C VAL A 258 12.10 5.42 14.58
N PHE A 259 12.05 4.86 15.80
CA PHE A 259 11.04 5.21 16.79
C PHE A 259 11.13 6.69 17.16
N LEU A 260 10.01 7.39 17.11
CA LEU A 260 9.90 8.83 17.34
C LEU A 260 10.85 9.70 16.48
N SER A 261 11.41 9.15 15.39
CA SER A 261 12.35 9.91 14.55
C SER A 261 11.73 11.17 13.92
N PHE A 262 10.40 11.22 13.79
CA PHE A 262 9.68 12.41 13.34
C PHE A 262 9.93 13.63 14.26
N THR A 263 10.33 13.44 15.50
CA THR A 263 10.64 14.54 16.43
C THR A 263 11.89 15.32 16.01
N LYS A 264 12.79 14.73 15.23
CA LYS A 264 13.98 15.39 14.68
C LYS A 264 13.62 16.59 13.81
N VAL A 265 12.41 16.61 13.24
CA VAL A 265 11.90 17.73 12.44
C VAL A 265 11.87 19.06 13.20
N PHE A 266 11.73 19.04 14.54
CA PHE A 266 11.79 20.26 15.34
C PHE A 266 13.17 20.95 15.31
N THR A 267 14.22 20.20 14.95
CA THR A 267 15.59 20.73 14.77
C THR A 267 16.00 20.84 13.32
N GLU A 268 15.50 19.93 12.45
CA GLU A 268 15.90 19.81 11.04
C GLU A 268 14.96 20.55 10.08
N GLY A 269 13.74 20.96 10.54
CA GLY A 269 12.67 21.47 9.68
C GLY A 269 11.86 20.38 9.00
N ILE A 270 10.64 20.74 8.53
CA ILE A 270 9.66 19.79 7.95
C ILE A 270 10.11 19.26 6.59
N ALA A 271 10.93 20.00 5.87
CA ALA A 271 11.43 19.63 4.55
C ALA A 271 12.88 20.08 4.38
N PRO A 272 13.62 19.44 3.45
CA PRO A 272 14.96 19.90 3.09
C PRO A 272 14.97 21.34 2.57
N ALA A 273 16.12 22.01 2.73
CA ALA A 273 16.32 23.34 2.17
C ALA A 273 16.08 23.35 0.66
N GLY A 274 15.31 24.34 0.16
CA GLY A 274 14.99 24.47 -1.26
C GLY A 274 13.68 23.78 -1.70
N ILE A 275 13.02 23.02 -0.84
CA ILE A 275 11.70 22.44 -1.11
C ILE A 275 10.61 23.44 -0.73
N SER A 276 9.73 23.77 -1.67
CA SER A 276 8.62 24.69 -1.40
C SER A 276 7.56 24.06 -0.49
N VAL A 277 6.90 24.88 0.32
CA VAL A 277 5.76 24.47 1.15
C VAL A 277 4.66 23.86 0.29
N PHE A 278 4.48 24.38 -0.94
CA PHE A 278 3.49 23.85 -1.88
C PHE A 278 3.80 22.40 -2.27
N THR A 279 5.06 22.05 -2.53
CA THR A 279 5.48 20.65 -2.80
C THR A 279 5.15 19.73 -1.61
N VAL A 280 5.42 20.19 -0.38
CA VAL A 280 5.07 19.44 0.83
C VAL A 280 3.56 19.19 0.92
N VAL A 281 2.76 20.24 0.67
CA VAL A 281 1.28 20.10 0.68
C VAL A 281 0.81 19.11 -0.39
N MET A 282 1.40 19.13 -1.58
CA MET A 282 1.05 18.18 -2.66
C MET A 282 1.45 16.75 -2.32
N ILE A 283 2.60 16.54 -1.68
CA ILE A 283 3.00 15.23 -1.16
C ILE A 283 1.95 14.73 -0.15
N LEU A 284 1.53 15.58 0.79
CA LEU A 284 0.52 15.23 1.79
C LEU A 284 -0.84 14.88 1.17
N ILE A 285 -1.31 15.69 0.21
CA ILE A 285 -2.55 15.41 -0.53
C ILE A 285 -2.44 14.05 -1.24
N THR A 286 -1.31 13.78 -1.87
CA THR A 286 -1.09 12.51 -2.57
C THR A 286 -1.08 11.33 -1.60
N MET A 287 -0.38 11.44 -0.47
CA MET A 287 -0.39 10.41 0.58
C MET A 287 -1.83 10.13 1.05
N CYS A 288 -2.60 11.17 1.33
CA CYS A 288 -4.00 11.02 1.73
C CYS A 288 -4.86 10.35 0.64
N MET A 289 -4.63 10.69 -0.63
CA MET A 289 -5.37 10.07 -1.75
C MET A 289 -5.02 8.60 -1.91
N ILE A 290 -3.74 8.24 -1.89
CA ILE A 290 -3.30 6.85 -2.03
C ILE A 290 -3.88 6.01 -0.90
N ASP A 291 -3.71 6.44 0.36
CA ASP A 291 -4.20 5.75 1.54
C ASP A 291 -5.74 5.57 1.49
N MET A 292 -6.46 6.61 1.07
CA MET A 292 -7.90 6.57 0.91
C MET A 292 -8.35 5.53 -0.14
N PHE A 293 -7.72 5.50 -1.31
CA PHE A 293 -8.12 4.57 -2.38
C PHE A 293 -7.70 3.14 -2.08
N ASP A 294 -6.53 2.95 -1.47
CA ASP A 294 -6.04 1.64 -1.08
C ASP A 294 -6.98 1.03 -0.02
N THR A 295 -7.23 1.74 1.06
CA THR A 295 -8.14 1.27 2.13
C THR A 295 -9.56 1.05 1.61
N MET A 296 -10.16 2.03 0.91
CA MET A 296 -11.56 1.91 0.44
C MET A 296 -11.73 0.79 -0.58
N GLY A 297 -10.81 0.68 -1.54
CA GLY A 297 -10.79 -0.38 -2.55
C GLY A 297 -10.68 -1.77 -1.91
N THR A 298 -9.75 -1.90 -0.97
CA THR A 298 -9.51 -3.14 -0.23
C THR A 298 -10.71 -3.57 0.60
N ILE A 299 -11.32 -2.66 1.36
CA ILE A 299 -12.45 -2.99 2.23
C ILE A 299 -13.65 -3.45 1.40
N VAL A 300 -13.94 -2.75 0.29
CA VAL A 300 -15.01 -3.15 -0.62
C VAL A 300 -14.68 -4.49 -1.27
N GLY A 301 -13.43 -4.72 -1.67
CA GLY A 301 -12.98 -5.99 -2.25
C GLY A 301 -13.06 -7.17 -1.28
N CYS A 302 -12.69 -6.98 -0.01
CA CYS A 302 -12.70 -8.04 1.00
C CYS A 302 -14.09 -8.35 1.56
N CYS A 303 -14.95 -7.34 1.72
CA CYS A 303 -16.26 -7.46 2.38
C CYS A 303 -17.42 -7.48 1.39
N GLY A 304 -17.24 -6.94 0.19
CA GLY A 304 -18.27 -6.87 -0.84
C GLY A 304 -18.75 -8.25 -1.27
N GLY A 305 -20.05 -8.36 -1.56
CA GLY A 305 -20.68 -9.63 -1.89
C GLY A 305 -20.94 -10.58 -0.71
N ASN A 306 -20.42 -10.29 0.47
CA ASN A 306 -20.66 -11.06 1.69
C ASN A 306 -21.69 -10.36 2.58
N ARG A 307 -22.95 -10.82 2.55
CA ARG A 307 -24.06 -10.23 3.31
C ARG A 307 -23.88 -10.22 4.83
N ILE A 308 -22.91 -10.93 5.36
CA ILE A 308 -22.57 -10.90 6.80
C ILE A 308 -21.65 -9.72 7.13
N LEU A 309 -20.87 -9.26 6.13
CA LEU A 309 -19.85 -8.22 6.29
C LEU A 309 -20.22 -6.90 5.60
N SER A 310 -21.22 -6.91 4.70
CA SER A 310 -21.70 -5.74 3.96
C SER A 310 -23.22 -5.63 3.96
N ASP A 311 -23.73 -4.40 3.74
CA ASP A 311 -25.14 -4.12 3.56
C ASP A 311 -25.65 -4.50 2.16
N GLU A 312 -26.92 -4.21 1.86
CA GLU A 312 -27.57 -4.51 0.57
C GLU A 312 -26.91 -3.78 -0.61
N ASN A 313 -26.23 -2.66 -0.35
CA ASN A 313 -25.51 -1.86 -1.34
C ASN A 313 -24.04 -2.25 -1.46
N ASN A 314 -23.62 -3.40 -0.92
CA ASN A 314 -22.23 -3.85 -0.83
C ASN A 314 -21.31 -2.91 -0.03
N LYS A 315 -21.87 -2.00 0.78
CA LYS A 315 -21.08 -1.15 1.68
C LYS A 315 -20.72 -1.96 2.92
N PRO A 316 -19.43 -2.01 3.30
CA PRO A 316 -18.99 -2.75 4.49
C PRO A 316 -19.67 -2.26 5.76
N LEU A 317 -20.03 -3.20 6.64
CA LEU A 317 -20.56 -2.89 7.96
C LEU A 317 -19.48 -2.15 8.78
N ASN A 318 -19.93 -1.25 9.67
CA ASN A 318 -19.02 -0.43 10.50
C ASN A 318 -18.03 0.44 9.71
N TYR A 319 -18.34 0.78 8.46
CA TYR A 319 -17.46 1.52 7.56
C TYR A 319 -16.77 2.73 8.20
N GLY A 320 -17.51 3.60 8.90
CA GLY A 320 -16.93 4.76 9.58
C GLY A 320 -15.91 4.39 10.67
N LYS A 321 -16.14 3.27 11.40
CA LYS A 321 -15.19 2.79 12.42
C LYS A 321 -13.93 2.20 11.79
N ILE A 322 -14.06 1.53 10.64
CA ILE A 322 -12.91 1.04 9.86
C ILE A 322 -12.03 2.21 9.44
N MET A 323 -12.64 3.29 8.91
CA MET A 323 -11.93 4.49 8.47
C MET A 323 -11.20 5.22 9.61
N ILE A 324 -11.80 5.25 10.81
CA ILE A 324 -11.16 5.84 11.99
C ILE A 324 -10.02 4.94 12.48
N ALA A 325 -10.21 3.62 12.50
CA ALA A 325 -9.16 2.67 12.86
C ALA A 325 -7.94 2.79 11.95
N ASP A 326 -8.17 2.92 10.65
CA ASP A 326 -7.18 3.11 9.61
C ASP A 326 -6.36 4.42 9.82
N ALA A 327 -7.04 5.53 10.04
CA ALA A 327 -6.39 6.81 10.29
C ALA A 327 -5.56 6.83 11.59
N ILE A 328 -6.06 6.21 12.67
CA ILE A 328 -5.30 6.07 13.93
C ILE A 328 -4.08 5.16 13.70
N ALA A 329 -4.26 4.06 12.95
CA ALA A 329 -3.17 3.15 12.62
C ALA A 329 -2.06 3.86 11.82
N THR A 330 -2.41 4.71 10.86
CA THR A 330 -1.46 5.55 10.11
C THR A 330 -0.68 6.48 11.02
N CYS A 331 -1.34 7.18 11.96
CA CYS A 331 -0.65 8.01 12.94
C CYS A 331 0.31 7.18 13.83
N THR A 332 -0.12 5.98 14.27
CA THR A 332 0.74 5.11 15.07
C THR A 332 1.92 4.56 14.27
N GLY A 333 1.73 4.27 12.98
CA GLY A 333 2.80 3.90 12.06
C GLY A 333 3.91 4.94 12.00
N ALA A 334 3.54 6.21 11.85
CA ALA A 334 4.48 7.34 11.85
C ALA A 334 5.27 7.46 13.17
N VAL A 335 4.59 7.29 14.32
CA VAL A 335 5.22 7.32 15.64
C VAL A 335 6.24 6.19 15.81
N LEU A 336 5.92 5.02 15.30
CA LEU A 336 6.78 3.85 15.34
C LEU A 336 7.96 3.93 14.33
N GLY A 337 7.83 4.75 13.29
CA GLY A 337 8.84 4.85 12.22
C GLY A 337 8.61 3.86 11.08
N THR A 338 7.34 3.65 10.73
CA THR A 338 6.94 2.97 9.49
C THR A 338 6.03 3.89 8.66
N SER A 339 5.66 3.48 7.45
CA SER A 339 4.75 4.24 6.61
C SER A 339 3.31 4.16 7.11
N THR A 340 2.36 4.67 6.34
CA THR A 340 0.93 4.55 6.65
C THR A 340 0.54 3.09 6.87
N VAL A 341 -0.21 2.83 7.93
CA VAL A 341 -0.73 1.50 8.24
C VAL A 341 -2.16 1.42 7.75
N THR A 342 -2.38 0.63 6.70
CA THR A 342 -3.65 0.56 5.96
C THR A 342 -4.20 -0.86 5.89
N THR A 343 -5.45 -1.01 5.45
CA THR A 343 -6.11 -2.32 5.34
C THR A 343 -5.59 -3.09 4.13
N PHE A 344 -5.22 -4.36 4.32
CA PHE A 344 -4.64 -5.23 3.29
C PHE A 344 -5.68 -6.07 2.58
N VAL A 345 -5.54 -6.18 1.25
CA VAL A 345 -6.42 -6.99 0.37
C VAL A 345 -6.32 -8.49 0.69
N GLU A 346 -5.21 -8.95 1.22
CA GLU A 346 -4.98 -10.31 1.69
C GLU A 346 -5.90 -10.70 2.86
N SER A 347 -6.52 -9.73 3.53
CA SER A 347 -7.61 -9.99 4.49
C SER A 347 -8.75 -10.79 3.85
N GLY A 348 -8.94 -10.65 2.53
CA GLY A 348 -9.88 -11.44 1.74
C GLY A 348 -9.62 -12.96 1.82
N ALA A 349 -8.36 -13.39 2.01
CA ALA A 349 -8.02 -14.80 2.20
C ALA A 349 -8.61 -15.34 3.52
N GLY A 350 -8.49 -14.57 4.62
CA GLY A 350 -9.11 -14.90 5.90
C GLY A 350 -10.63 -14.88 5.85
N VAL A 351 -11.22 -13.87 5.20
CA VAL A 351 -12.67 -13.81 4.96
C VAL A 351 -13.14 -15.03 4.17
N SER A 352 -12.40 -15.44 3.14
CA SER A 352 -12.69 -16.65 2.35
C SER A 352 -12.50 -17.95 3.15
N ALA A 353 -11.63 -17.92 4.18
CA ALA A 353 -11.44 -19.04 5.12
C ALA A 353 -12.54 -19.14 6.20
N GLY A 354 -13.49 -18.20 6.20
CA GLY A 354 -14.61 -18.19 7.14
C GLY A 354 -14.52 -17.16 8.25
N GLY A 355 -13.54 -16.24 8.21
CA GLY A 355 -13.44 -15.11 9.12
C GLY A 355 -14.61 -14.14 8.94
N ARG A 356 -15.26 -13.75 10.05
CA ARG A 356 -16.47 -12.91 10.03
C ARG A 356 -16.45 -11.82 11.09
N THR A 357 -15.51 -11.88 12.03
CA THR A 357 -15.50 -11.02 13.22
C THR A 357 -14.12 -10.45 13.49
N GLY A 358 -14.03 -9.52 14.44
CA GLY A 358 -12.75 -9.01 14.91
C GLY A 358 -11.85 -10.07 15.58
N LEU A 359 -12.36 -11.27 15.85
CA LEU A 359 -11.54 -12.37 16.38
C LEU A 359 -10.51 -12.85 15.34
N THR A 360 -10.88 -12.85 14.06
CA THR A 360 -9.93 -13.10 12.96
C THR A 360 -8.79 -12.07 12.97
N ALA A 361 -9.13 -10.78 13.06
CA ALA A 361 -8.14 -9.71 13.16
C ALA A 361 -7.26 -9.85 14.41
N LEU A 362 -7.85 -10.18 15.56
CA LEU A 362 -7.09 -10.42 16.79
C LEU A 362 -6.08 -11.57 16.65
N SER A 363 -6.48 -12.67 15.99
CA SER A 363 -5.57 -13.79 15.70
C SER A 363 -4.41 -13.35 14.81
N THR A 364 -4.70 -12.57 13.75
CA THR A 364 -3.67 -12.01 12.84
C THR A 364 -2.70 -11.09 13.59
N ALA A 365 -3.21 -10.20 14.46
CA ALA A 365 -2.38 -9.32 15.28
C ALA A 365 -1.45 -10.12 16.21
N GLY A 366 -1.95 -11.22 16.82
CA GLY A 366 -1.13 -12.12 17.62
C GLY A 366 0.01 -12.76 16.83
N MET A 367 -0.24 -13.14 15.56
CA MET A 367 0.80 -13.71 14.69
C MET A 367 1.85 -12.67 14.28
N PHE A 368 1.44 -11.42 14.01
CA PHE A 368 2.39 -10.32 13.77
C PHE A 368 3.26 -10.03 15.01
N PHE A 369 2.67 -10.09 16.21
CA PHE A 369 3.44 -9.97 17.44
C PHE A 369 4.48 -11.11 17.58
N LEU A 370 4.07 -12.35 17.32
CA LEU A 370 4.97 -13.51 17.38
C LEU A 370 6.09 -13.45 16.32
N SER A 371 5.84 -12.84 15.17
CA SER A 371 6.84 -12.70 14.11
C SER A 371 8.06 -11.86 14.52
N MET A 372 7.92 -10.96 15.50
CA MET A 372 9.05 -10.17 16.00
C MET A 372 10.13 -11.03 16.66
N PHE A 373 9.78 -12.19 17.21
CA PHE A 373 10.74 -13.16 17.76
C PHE A 373 11.53 -13.88 16.66
N ALA A 374 11.03 -13.86 15.43
CA ALA A 374 11.65 -14.49 14.27
C ALA A 374 12.35 -13.50 13.33
N LEU A 375 12.69 -12.29 13.82
CA LEU A 375 13.35 -11.23 13.05
C LEU A 375 14.51 -11.74 12.19
N PRO A 376 15.48 -12.55 12.69
CA PRO A 376 16.58 -13.03 11.88
C PRO A 376 16.16 -13.88 10.68
N LEU A 377 15.05 -14.63 10.78
CA LEU A 377 14.50 -15.40 9.65
C LEU A 377 14.01 -14.49 8.54
N PHE A 378 13.34 -13.39 8.89
CA PHE A 378 12.86 -12.42 7.91
C PHE A 378 14.01 -11.60 7.30
N ALA A 379 15.03 -11.29 8.10
CA ALA A 379 16.25 -10.60 7.65
C ALA A 379 17.10 -11.45 6.70
N ALA A 380 16.99 -12.76 6.73
CA ALA A 380 17.66 -13.66 5.79
C ALA A 380 16.99 -13.74 4.41
N ILE A 381 15.78 -13.17 4.24
CA ILE A 381 15.06 -13.16 2.96
C ILE A 381 15.71 -12.11 2.05
N PRO A 382 16.35 -12.50 0.93
CA PRO A 382 16.99 -11.53 0.04
C PRO A 382 15.96 -10.69 -0.73
N SER A 383 16.35 -9.49 -1.17
CA SER A 383 15.50 -8.59 -1.95
C SER A 383 14.93 -9.25 -3.21
N ALA A 384 15.69 -10.14 -3.85
CA ALA A 384 15.24 -10.89 -5.02
C ALA A 384 14.04 -11.81 -4.71
N ALA A 385 14.04 -12.48 -3.55
CA ALA A 385 12.91 -13.31 -3.12
C ALA A 385 11.70 -12.46 -2.71
N ALA A 386 11.93 -11.35 -2.00
CA ALA A 386 10.89 -10.40 -1.64
C ALA A 386 10.25 -9.72 -2.87
N ALA A 387 11.04 -9.47 -3.92
CA ALA A 387 10.58 -8.89 -5.19
C ALA A 387 9.55 -9.79 -5.90
N ALA A 388 9.64 -11.11 -5.76
CA ALA A 388 8.64 -12.03 -6.30
C ALA A 388 7.23 -11.76 -5.71
N ALA A 389 7.17 -11.46 -4.41
CA ALA A 389 5.93 -11.06 -3.75
C ALA A 389 5.42 -9.71 -4.27
N LEU A 390 6.30 -8.69 -4.43
CA LEU A 390 5.93 -7.39 -4.98
C LEU A 390 5.31 -7.49 -6.38
N ILE A 391 5.96 -8.26 -7.28
CA ILE A 391 5.44 -8.47 -8.63
C ILE A 391 4.08 -9.14 -8.58
N TYR A 392 3.94 -10.18 -7.73
CA TYR A 392 2.68 -10.91 -7.64
C TYR A 392 1.54 -10.06 -7.04
N VAL A 393 1.83 -9.24 -6.05
CA VAL A 393 0.84 -8.27 -5.51
C VAL A 393 0.39 -7.29 -6.59
N GLY A 394 1.31 -6.81 -7.43
CA GLY A 394 0.98 -6.02 -8.61
C GLY A 394 -0.03 -6.73 -9.52
N VAL A 395 0.19 -8.03 -9.79
CA VAL A 395 -0.76 -8.87 -10.55
C VAL A 395 -2.13 -8.93 -9.86
N LEU A 396 -2.18 -9.12 -8.55
CA LEU A 396 -3.44 -9.17 -7.79
C LEU A 396 -4.19 -7.83 -7.85
N MET A 397 -3.50 -6.71 -7.68
CA MET A 397 -4.10 -5.36 -7.76
C MET A 397 -4.68 -5.11 -9.16
N MET A 398 -3.98 -5.49 -10.22
CA MET A 398 -4.51 -5.43 -11.58
C MET A 398 -5.75 -6.31 -11.76
N LYS A 399 -5.65 -7.59 -11.40
CA LYS A 399 -6.74 -8.57 -11.53
C LYS A 399 -8.03 -8.13 -10.86
N ASN A 400 -7.92 -7.48 -9.70
CA ASN A 400 -9.08 -7.07 -8.91
C ASN A 400 -9.75 -5.80 -9.45
N ASN A 401 -9.00 -4.87 -10.04
CA ASN A 401 -9.47 -3.53 -10.35
C ASN A 401 -9.64 -3.25 -11.86
N VAL A 402 -8.93 -3.97 -12.75
CA VAL A 402 -8.96 -3.68 -14.20
C VAL A 402 -10.35 -3.82 -14.82
N LYS A 403 -11.17 -4.72 -14.30
CA LYS A 403 -12.54 -4.96 -14.78
C LYS A 403 -13.49 -3.77 -14.57
N ASP A 404 -13.18 -2.88 -13.64
CA ASP A 404 -13.98 -1.71 -13.32
C ASP A 404 -13.59 -0.48 -14.16
N ILE A 405 -12.58 -0.63 -15.03
CA ILE A 405 -12.19 0.40 -15.99
C ILE A 405 -13.05 0.26 -17.25
N ASP A 406 -13.82 1.31 -17.54
CA ASP A 406 -14.69 1.36 -18.73
C ASP A 406 -13.85 1.68 -19.98
N PHE A 407 -13.35 0.65 -20.64
CA PHE A 407 -12.59 0.78 -21.88
C PHE A 407 -13.48 1.10 -23.12
N SER A 408 -14.79 0.99 -23.02
CA SER A 408 -15.70 1.35 -24.12
C SER A 408 -15.87 2.86 -24.26
N ASN A 409 -15.67 3.61 -23.17
CA ASN A 409 -15.73 5.06 -23.17
C ASN A 409 -14.31 5.65 -23.38
N THR A 410 -14.09 6.31 -24.52
CA THR A 410 -12.77 6.84 -24.91
C THR A 410 -12.19 7.81 -23.88
N VAL A 411 -12.98 8.66 -23.24
CA VAL A 411 -12.50 9.60 -22.22
C VAL A 411 -11.99 8.85 -21.00
N LYS A 412 -12.78 7.87 -20.51
CA LYS A 412 -12.43 7.08 -19.33
C LYS A 412 -11.22 6.17 -19.59
N SER A 413 -11.20 5.50 -20.75
CA SER A 413 -10.10 4.60 -21.13
C SER A 413 -8.78 5.33 -21.33
N THR A 414 -8.79 6.49 -22.03
CA THR A 414 -7.58 7.31 -22.23
C THR A 414 -7.05 7.84 -20.91
N SER A 415 -7.93 8.36 -20.05
CA SER A 415 -7.52 8.86 -18.73
C SER A 415 -6.96 7.75 -17.85
N ALA A 416 -7.59 6.57 -17.86
CA ALA A 416 -7.10 5.40 -17.12
C ALA A 416 -5.74 4.94 -17.63
N PHE A 417 -5.55 4.87 -18.94
CA PHE A 417 -4.26 4.52 -19.55
C PHE A 417 -3.16 5.51 -19.13
N LEU A 418 -3.44 6.83 -19.23
CA LEU A 418 -2.48 7.86 -18.82
C LEU A 418 -2.15 7.78 -17.33
N THR A 419 -3.14 7.51 -16.47
CA THR A 419 -2.91 7.31 -15.03
C THR A 419 -1.89 6.18 -14.81
N ILE A 420 -2.15 5.01 -15.40
CA ILE A 420 -1.33 3.80 -15.21
C ILE A 420 0.07 3.99 -15.81
N ALA A 421 0.13 4.44 -17.07
CA ALA A 421 1.40 4.57 -17.79
C ALA A 421 2.33 5.61 -17.15
N ILE A 422 1.80 6.78 -16.81
CA ILE A 422 2.61 7.86 -16.23
C ILE A 422 3.11 7.49 -14.83
N MET A 423 2.36 6.75 -14.02
CA MET A 423 2.86 6.26 -12.72
C MET A 423 4.17 5.49 -12.88
N VAL A 424 4.22 4.57 -13.83
CA VAL A 424 5.40 3.73 -14.06
C VAL A 424 6.51 4.52 -14.74
N LEU A 425 6.21 5.19 -15.85
CA LEU A 425 7.20 5.89 -16.66
C LEU A 425 7.84 7.11 -15.95
N SER A 426 7.08 7.79 -15.11
CA SER A 426 7.61 8.93 -14.33
C SER A 426 8.19 8.52 -12.99
N TYR A 427 8.13 7.22 -12.64
CA TYR A 427 8.52 6.69 -11.34
C TYR A 427 7.82 7.42 -10.17
N SER A 428 6.56 7.83 -10.37
CA SER A 428 5.83 8.67 -9.42
C SER A 428 4.32 8.42 -9.45
N ILE A 429 3.80 7.93 -8.35
CA ILE A 429 2.35 7.73 -8.14
C ILE A 429 1.63 9.08 -8.24
N THR A 430 2.19 10.14 -7.64
CA THR A 430 1.63 11.50 -7.64
C THR A 430 1.42 12.02 -9.06
N LYS A 431 2.45 11.91 -9.92
CA LYS A 431 2.37 12.40 -11.31
C LYS A 431 1.34 11.61 -12.11
N GLY A 432 1.27 10.28 -11.92
CA GLY A 432 0.27 9.44 -12.57
C GLY A 432 -1.16 9.83 -12.22
N ILE A 433 -1.46 9.98 -10.92
CA ILE A 433 -2.79 10.44 -10.46
C ILE A 433 -3.10 11.82 -11.03
N GLY A 434 -2.15 12.75 -10.97
CA GLY A 434 -2.34 14.11 -11.46
C GLY A 434 -2.67 14.16 -12.95
N VAL A 435 -1.88 13.50 -13.80
CA VAL A 435 -2.12 13.46 -15.25
C VAL A 435 -3.46 12.79 -15.57
N GLY A 436 -3.78 11.69 -14.87
CA GLY A 436 -5.05 10.99 -15.04
C GLY A 436 -6.26 11.87 -14.72
N MET A 437 -6.23 12.56 -13.59
CA MET A 437 -7.32 13.45 -13.16
C MET A 437 -7.48 14.66 -14.08
N ILE A 438 -6.39 15.30 -14.46
CA ILE A 438 -6.41 16.44 -15.41
C ILE A 438 -6.97 15.97 -16.75
N SER A 439 -6.48 14.84 -17.29
CA SER A 439 -6.92 14.31 -18.57
C SER A 439 -8.42 13.99 -18.56
N TYR A 440 -8.89 13.31 -17.50
CA TYR A 440 -10.31 12.98 -17.36
C TYR A 440 -11.17 14.24 -17.33
N THR A 441 -10.82 15.21 -16.48
CA THR A 441 -11.58 16.44 -16.30
C THR A 441 -11.61 17.27 -17.58
N ALA A 442 -10.45 17.47 -18.21
CA ALA A 442 -10.33 18.25 -19.44
C ALA A 442 -11.11 17.62 -20.59
N MET A 443 -10.91 16.34 -20.87
CA MET A 443 -11.61 15.63 -21.96
C MET A 443 -13.12 15.55 -21.71
N SER A 444 -13.56 15.37 -20.46
CA SER A 444 -14.98 15.35 -20.13
C SER A 444 -15.64 16.71 -20.31
N ILE A 445 -14.97 17.82 -19.93
CA ILE A 445 -15.46 19.18 -20.16
C ILE A 445 -15.53 19.46 -21.66
N MET A 446 -14.47 19.13 -22.42
CA MET A 446 -14.46 19.32 -23.88
C MET A 446 -15.59 18.52 -24.56
N SER A 447 -15.78 17.26 -24.17
CA SER A 447 -16.86 16.41 -24.68
C SER A 447 -18.22 17.01 -24.38
N TYR A 448 -18.44 17.53 -23.18
CA TYR A 448 -19.67 18.20 -22.79
C TYR A 448 -19.92 19.46 -23.62
N VAL A 449 -18.91 20.30 -23.86
CA VAL A 449 -19.03 21.51 -24.70
C VAL A 449 -19.39 21.13 -26.13
N ILE A 450 -18.75 20.12 -26.72
CA ILE A 450 -19.07 19.64 -28.07
C ILE A 450 -20.52 19.11 -28.13
N GLN A 451 -20.96 18.36 -27.11
CA GLN A 451 -22.34 17.86 -27.04
C GLN A 451 -23.33 19.00 -26.87
N LEU A 452 -23.01 20.08 -26.13
CA LEU A 452 -23.85 21.28 -26.03
C LEU A 452 -24.00 21.97 -27.37
N VAL A 453 -22.93 22.15 -28.12
CA VAL A 453 -22.98 22.74 -29.48
C VAL A 453 -23.84 21.88 -30.40
N LYS A 454 -23.63 20.54 -30.36
CA LYS A 454 -24.44 19.61 -31.15
C LYS A 454 -25.94 19.66 -30.76
N TYR A 455 -26.24 19.76 -29.48
CA TYR A 455 -27.59 19.90 -28.97
C TYR A 455 -28.25 21.23 -29.40
N ALA A 456 -27.48 22.34 -29.37
CA ALA A 456 -27.96 23.64 -29.83
C ALA A 456 -28.38 23.61 -31.30
N VAL A 457 -27.65 22.84 -32.14
CA VAL A 457 -27.97 22.69 -33.58
C VAL A 457 -29.08 21.67 -33.83
N THR A 458 -29.01 20.51 -33.20
CA THR A 458 -29.88 19.37 -33.53
C THR A 458 -31.10 19.23 -32.62
N LYS A 459 -31.10 19.87 -31.44
CA LYS A 459 -32.10 19.75 -30.35
C LYS A 459 -32.38 18.30 -29.91
N LYS A 460 -31.49 17.36 -30.29
CA LYS A 460 -31.59 15.93 -29.90
C LYS A 460 -30.56 15.61 -28.85
N ASN A 461 -30.94 14.78 -27.86
CA ASN A 461 -30.08 14.26 -26.77
C ASN A 461 -29.43 15.38 -25.92
N LYS A 462 -30.16 15.89 -24.93
CA LYS A 462 -29.63 16.88 -23.98
C LYS A 462 -28.40 16.33 -23.25
N PRO A 463 -27.23 17.00 -23.33
CA PRO A 463 -26.03 16.55 -22.66
C PRO A 463 -26.14 16.62 -21.14
N THR A 464 -25.57 15.66 -20.45
CA THR A 464 -25.43 15.65 -19.00
C THR A 464 -24.00 15.96 -18.62
N PHE A 465 -23.82 16.81 -17.63
CA PHE A 465 -22.49 17.14 -17.10
C PHE A 465 -22.11 16.09 -16.06
N GLU A 466 -21.14 15.24 -16.39
CA GLU A 466 -20.76 14.09 -15.55
C GLU A 466 -19.60 14.39 -14.59
N VAL A 467 -18.94 15.55 -14.73
CA VAL A 467 -17.75 15.87 -13.91
C VAL A 467 -18.19 16.40 -12.55
N SER A 468 -17.75 15.75 -11.49
CA SER A 468 -18.03 16.21 -10.13
C SER A 468 -17.20 17.46 -9.77
N ALA A 469 -17.70 18.26 -8.84
CA ALA A 469 -16.95 19.39 -8.28
C ALA A 469 -15.62 18.93 -7.66
N VAL A 470 -15.59 17.76 -7.04
CA VAL A 470 -14.38 17.16 -6.45
C VAL A 470 -13.34 16.90 -7.54
N SER A 471 -13.73 16.27 -8.66
CA SER A 471 -12.81 16.02 -9.77
C SER A 471 -12.21 17.31 -10.32
N ILE A 472 -13.01 18.38 -10.42
CA ILE A 472 -12.51 19.70 -10.87
C ILE A 472 -11.50 20.25 -9.88
N VAL A 473 -11.83 20.30 -8.58
CA VAL A 473 -10.93 20.83 -7.54
C VAL A 473 -9.59 20.09 -7.53
N VAL A 474 -9.65 18.74 -7.52
CA VAL A 474 -8.43 17.93 -7.54
C VAL A 474 -7.61 18.16 -8.80
N SER A 475 -8.25 18.26 -9.98
CA SER A 475 -7.54 18.53 -11.23
C SER A 475 -6.89 19.93 -11.24
N VAL A 476 -7.55 20.95 -10.69
CA VAL A 476 -6.98 22.30 -10.56
C VAL A 476 -5.76 22.29 -9.63
N LEU A 477 -5.83 21.58 -8.49
CA LEU A 477 -4.70 21.44 -7.59
C LEU A 477 -3.50 20.78 -8.29
N PHE A 478 -3.72 19.73 -9.07
CA PHE A 478 -2.66 19.09 -9.86
C PHE A 478 -2.15 19.98 -11.00
N CYS A 479 -3.01 20.77 -11.67
CA CYS A 479 -2.54 21.77 -12.63
C CYS A 479 -1.60 22.77 -11.96
N ILE A 480 -1.98 23.30 -10.79
CA ILE A 480 -1.11 24.20 -10.03
C ILE A 480 0.23 23.49 -9.71
N TYR A 481 0.17 22.25 -9.24
CA TYR A 481 1.37 21.46 -8.92
C TYR A 481 2.33 21.28 -10.11
N PHE A 482 1.80 21.07 -11.33
CA PHE A 482 2.64 20.84 -12.51
C PHE A 482 3.16 22.12 -13.17
N PHE A 483 2.38 23.19 -13.13
CA PHE A 483 2.65 24.39 -13.91
C PHE A 483 3.16 25.59 -13.10
N VAL A 484 3.00 25.58 -11.77
CA VAL A 484 3.59 26.59 -10.92
C VAL A 484 5.01 26.14 -10.54
N PRO A 485 6.05 26.91 -10.94
CA PRO A 485 7.43 26.57 -10.57
C PRO A 485 7.57 26.50 -9.05
N ALA A 486 8.35 25.51 -8.57
CA ALA A 486 8.64 25.33 -7.15
C ALA A 486 9.50 26.46 -6.52
N VAL A 487 9.60 27.58 -7.20
CA VAL A 487 10.33 28.78 -6.78
C VAL A 487 9.32 29.79 -6.25
N ILE A 488 8.80 29.54 -5.09
CA ILE A 488 8.33 30.60 -4.19
C ILE A 488 8.53 30.12 -2.76
#